data_a01b701ed65f4c45afad25e4cfd62c97
#
_entry.id   a01b701ed65f4c45afad25e4cfd62c97
#
_cell.length_a   1.000
_cell.length_b   1.000
_cell.length_c   1.000
_cell.angle_alpha   90.00
_cell.angle_beta   90.00
_cell.angle_gamma   90.00
#
_symmetry.space_group_name_H-M   'P 1'
#
loop_
_entity.id
_entity.type
_entity.pdbx_description
1 polymer ?
#
loop_
_entity_poly.entity_id
_entity_poly.type
_entity_poly.pdbx_seq_one_letter_code
_entity_poly.pdbx_strand_id
1 'polypeptide(L)'
;MLVTFRAIVCVLVAFVLAAGSAINSRAFAADDVAKADAAIEARPAASEAELKYWLENMVRYHGFSVEETAAATGLSLGEVQKNLKAFTIQPESQKGRDSLLLLPWPSGRHPRIGFLEGAILPQRETKVSIFTPWGDHDYVVVDVPEAVWSNLGLTYLAHTHIPTVFDKQGKTLKKLEWNRHADGTLDIERVLPNGIRFGAVVRPKIDHVQMELWLKNGTPELLTDLRVQNCVMLKSASGFNAQTNDNKQSEGPYAIARSANGNRWIITAWEPLHRAWYNDRCPCLHSDPEFPDCKPGQTVRLKGWLSFYEGNDIGSELKRISVSRSE
;
A
#
# COMPACT_ATOMS: atom_id res chain seq x y z
N MET A 1 -60.07 28.95 26.62
CA MET A 1 -59.61 30.29 27.05
C MET A 1 -58.20 30.42 26.47
N LEU A 2 -58.03 30.95 25.26
CA LEU A 2 -57.66 32.31 24.91
C LEU A 2 -56.59 32.90 25.85
N VAL A 3 -55.39 33.25 25.41
CA VAL A 3 -55.07 34.48 24.67
C VAL A 3 -53.66 34.39 24.06
N THR A 4 -53.61 34.78 22.82
CA THR A 4 -52.45 35.14 21.98
C THR A 4 -51.74 36.40 22.46
N PHE A 5 -50.39 36.50 22.29
CA PHE A 5 -49.76 37.80 22.05
C PHE A 5 -48.56 37.65 21.08
N ARG A 6 -48.69 38.33 19.97
CA ARG A 6 -47.62 38.67 19.03
C ARG A 6 -46.88 39.90 19.54
N ALA A 7 -45.57 39.93 19.42
CA ALA A 7 -44.84 41.19 19.43
C ALA A 7 -43.77 41.14 18.33
N ILE A 8 -43.97 42.05 17.39
CA ILE A 8 -43.08 42.47 16.29
C ILE A 8 -42.06 43.46 16.93
N VAL A 9 -40.79 43.28 16.62
CA VAL A 9 -39.79 44.34 16.82
C VAL A 9 -38.93 44.47 15.55
N CYS A 10 -38.92 45.70 15.10
CA CYS A 10 -38.32 46.20 13.86
C CYS A 10 -36.79 46.20 13.85
N VAL A 11 -36.32 46.06 12.67
CA VAL A 11 -35.02 46.30 12.06
C VAL A 11 -34.41 47.68 12.40
N LEU A 12 -33.13 47.68 12.72
CA LEU A 12 -32.24 48.82 12.48
C LEU A 12 -31.00 48.34 11.77
N VAL A 13 -30.90 48.73 10.47
CA VAL A 13 -29.74 48.60 9.60
C VAL A 13 -28.77 49.72 9.94
N ALA A 14 -27.60 49.40 10.43
CA ALA A 14 -26.48 50.31 10.48
C ALA A 14 -25.46 49.92 9.38
N PHE A 15 -25.34 50.75 8.35
CA PHE A 15 -24.26 50.72 7.39
C PHE A 15 -22.96 51.17 8.08
N VAL A 16 -21.98 50.27 8.15
CA VAL A 16 -20.59 50.66 8.40
C VAL A 16 -19.82 50.36 7.12
N LEU A 17 -19.45 51.40 6.44
CA LEU A 17 -18.43 51.40 5.39
C LEU A 17 -17.07 51.17 6.06
N ALA A 18 -16.48 49.98 5.88
CA ALA A 18 -15.09 49.73 6.21
C ALA A 18 -14.32 49.40 4.95
N ALA A 19 -13.22 50.10 4.81
CA ALA A 19 -12.30 50.14 3.68
C ALA A 19 -11.82 48.73 3.27
N GLY A 20 -11.81 48.50 1.96
CA GLY A 20 -11.30 47.27 1.36
C GLY A 20 -9.79 47.12 1.55
N SER A 21 -9.42 46.12 2.36
CA SER A 21 -8.12 45.48 2.22
C SER A 21 -8.32 44.35 1.23
N ALA A 22 -7.80 44.52 0.02
CA ALA A 22 -7.71 43.45 -0.98
C ALA A 22 -6.78 42.37 -0.45
N ILE A 23 -7.36 41.33 0.13
CA ILE A 23 -6.66 40.07 0.39
C ILE A 23 -6.44 39.45 -0.99
N ASN A 24 -5.21 39.59 -1.49
CA ASN A 24 -4.73 38.87 -2.67
C ASN A 24 -4.76 37.36 -2.33
N SER A 25 -5.89 36.73 -2.54
CA SER A 25 -5.98 35.28 -2.64
C SER A 25 -5.25 34.88 -3.92
N ARG A 26 -3.94 34.63 -3.81
CA ARG A 26 -3.23 33.90 -4.85
C ARG A 26 -3.91 32.51 -4.89
N ALA A 27 -4.73 32.33 -5.90
CA ALA A 27 -5.11 30.99 -6.33
C ALA A 27 -3.79 30.29 -6.69
N PHE A 28 -3.34 29.38 -5.84
CA PHE A 28 -2.30 28.44 -6.24
C PHE A 28 -2.85 27.69 -7.43
N ALA A 29 -2.19 27.79 -8.57
CA ALA A 29 -2.60 27.07 -9.76
C ALA A 29 -2.58 25.56 -9.45
N ALA A 30 -3.55 24.83 -9.98
CA ALA A 30 -3.62 23.36 -9.79
C ALA A 30 -2.29 22.67 -10.18
N ASP A 31 -1.55 23.26 -11.13
CA ASP A 31 -0.21 22.81 -11.53
C ASP A 31 0.85 22.97 -10.43
N ASP A 32 0.75 23.95 -9.55
CA ASP A 32 1.72 24.13 -8.46
C ASP A 32 1.46 23.15 -7.32
N VAL A 33 0.20 22.80 -7.06
CA VAL A 33 -0.18 21.76 -6.11
C VAL A 33 0.24 20.39 -6.65
N ALA A 34 -0.02 20.09 -7.92
CA ALA A 34 0.41 18.85 -8.55
C ALA A 34 1.93 18.69 -8.57
N LYS A 35 2.69 19.76 -8.79
CA LYS A 35 4.17 19.75 -8.71
C LYS A 35 4.67 19.56 -7.28
N ALA A 36 4.03 20.17 -6.28
CA ALA A 36 4.37 19.99 -4.88
C ALA A 36 4.10 18.55 -4.43
N ASP A 37 2.96 17.95 -4.82
CA ASP A 37 2.63 16.56 -4.53
C ASP A 37 3.61 15.59 -5.22
N ALA A 38 3.97 15.82 -6.48
CA ALA A 38 4.96 15.01 -7.19
C ALA A 38 6.35 15.06 -6.55
N ALA A 39 6.77 16.24 -6.03
CA ALA A 39 8.05 16.36 -5.33
C ALA A 39 8.09 15.61 -4.00
N ILE A 40 6.96 15.44 -3.32
CA ILE A 40 6.86 14.67 -2.07
C ILE A 40 6.98 13.17 -2.35
N GLU A 41 6.52 12.70 -3.50
CA GLU A 41 6.52 11.29 -3.90
C GLU A 41 7.82 10.86 -4.56
N ALA A 42 8.59 11.79 -5.10
CA ALA A 42 9.82 11.50 -5.79
C ALA A 42 10.86 10.90 -4.85
N ARG A 43 11.50 9.82 -5.32
CA ARG A 43 12.60 9.17 -4.63
C ARG A 43 13.80 9.03 -5.57
N PRO A 44 14.73 9.99 -5.56
CA PRO A 44 15.94 9.91 -6.36
C PRO A 44 16.74 8.65 -6.06
N ALA A 45 17.30 8.03 -7.09
CA ALA A 45 18.18 6.88 -6.94
C ALA A 45 19.53 7.31 -6.32
N ALA A 46 20.10 6.47 -5.47
CA ALA A 46 21.35 6.75 -4.77
C ALA A 46 22.59 6.59 -5.68
N SER A 47 22.48 5.88 -6.80
CA SER A 47 23.57 5.62 -7.74
C SER A 47 23.01 5.33 -9.13
N GLU A 48 23.91 5.30 -10.15
CA GLU A 48 23.54 4.92 -11.52
C GLU A 48 23.01 3.46 -11.59
N ALA A 49 23.58 2.55 -10.84
CA ALA A 49 23.11 1.18 -10.76
C ALA A 49 21.69 1.08 -10.17
N GLU A 50 21.41 1.84 -9.11
CA GLU A 50 20.06 1.93 -8.54
C GLU A 50 19.11 2.63 -9.50
N LEU A 51 19.55 3.66 -10.22
CA LEU A 51 18.73 4.32 -11.23
C LEU A 51 18.33 3.32 -12.32
N LYS A 52 19.28 2.58 -12.87
CA LYS A 52 19.03 1.54 -13.87
C LYS A 52 18.02 0.52 -13.35
N TYR A 53 18.22 0.01 -12.15
CA TYR A 53 17.29 -0.93 -11.51
C TYR A 53 15.87 -0.36 -11.40
N TRP A 54 15.71 0.87 -10.92
CA TRP A 54 14.38 1.47 -10.75
C TRP A 54 13.72 1.79 -12.10
N LEU A 55 14.48 2.18 -13.11
CA LEU A 55 13.94 2.38 -14.46
C LEU A 55 13.50 1.05 -15.09
N GLU A 56 14.28 -0.04 -14.92
CA GLU A 56 13.85 -1.39 -15.32
C GLU A 56 12.58 -1.82 -14.58
N ASN A 57 12.55 -1.65 -13.27
CA ASN A 57 11.40 -1.96 -12.43
C ASN A 57 10.14 -1.21 -12.94
N MET A 58 10.21 0.09 -13.15
CA MET A 58 9.10 0.93 -13.57
C MET A 58 8.66 0.66 -15.00
N VAL A 59 9.58 0.72 -15.96
CA VAL A 59 9.23 0.70 -17.38
C VAL A 59 9.13 -0.72 -17.93
N ARG A 60 10.15 -1.56 -17.68
CA ARG A 60 10.17 -2.94 -18.21
C ARG A 60 9.07 -3.79 -17.60
N TYR A 61 8.89 -3.73 -16.29
CA TYR A 61 7.99 -4.63 -15.57
C TYR A 61 6.63 -4.01 -15.27
N HIS A 62 6.59 -2.82 -14.67
CA HIS A 62 5.31 -2.18 -14.31
C HIS A 62 4.63 -1.43 -15.47
N GLY A 63 5.33 -1.22 -16.58
CA GLY A 63 4.80 -0.49 -17.74
C GLY A 63 4.49 0.97 -17.43
N PHE A 64 5.29 1.62 -16.59
CA PHE A 64 5.15 3.06 -16.32
C PHE A 64 5.44 3.87 -17.58
N SER A 65 4.68 4.95 -17.78
CA SER A 65 5.00 5.96 -18.78
C SER A 65 6.24 6.77 -18.39
N VAL A 66 6.74 7.59 -19.33
CA VAL A 66 7.85 8.51 -19.06
C VAL A 66 7.45 9.51 -17.96
N GLU A 67 6.21 9.99 -17.99
CA GLU A 67 5.66 10.93 -17.01
C GLU A 67 5.55 10.32 -15.62
N GLU A 68 5.02 9.10 -15.53
CA GLU A 68 4.93 8.35 -14.28
C GLU A 68 6.33 8.06 -13.70
N THR A 69 7.27 7.71 -14.55
CA THR A 69 8.66 7.47 -14.17
C THR A 69 9.35 8.74 -13.68
N ALA A 70 9.12 9.86 -14.36
CA ALA A 70 9.62 11.17 -13.95
C ALA A 70 9.08 11.57 -12.57
N ALA A 71 7.77 11.42 -12.34
CA ALA A 71 7.14 11.69 -11.05
C ALA A 71 7.74 10.81 -9.93
N ALA A 72 7.95 9.53 -10.18
CA ALA A 72 8.49 8.60 -9.19
C ALA A 72 9.98 8.81 -8.87
N THR A 73 10.78 9.25 -9.83
CA THR A 73 12.24 9.42 -9.68
C THR A 73 12.66 10.85 -9.34
N GLY A 74 11.82 11.84 -9.67
CA GLY A 74 12.18 13.26 -9.61
C GLY A 74 13.04 13.73 -10.79
N LEU A 75 13.26 12.90 -11.80
CA LEU A 75 13.96 13.27 -13.04
C LEU A 75 13.04 14.07 -13.96
N SER A 76 13.61 14.92 -14.82
CA SER A 76 12.89 15.49 -15.94
C SER A 76 12.53 14.45 -16.99
N LEU A 77 11.52 14.71 -17.82
CA LEU A 77 11.12 13.82 -18.91
C LEU A 77 12.30 13.51 -19.87
N GLY A 78 13.10 14.53 -20.17
CA GLY A 78 14.28 14.39 -21.03
C GLY A 78 15.35 13.48 -20.41
N GLU A 79 15.58 13.58 -19.11
CA GLU A 79 16.52 12.71 -18.39
C GLU A 79 16.01 11.28 -18.34
N VAL A 80 14.72 11.06 -18.11
CA VAL A 80 14.13 9.71 -18.17
C VAL A 80 14.34 9.11 -19.54
N GLN A 81 13.97 9.79 -20.64
CA GLN A 81 14.13 9.33 -22.01
C GLN A 81 15.59 9.03 -22.35
N LYS A 82 16.51 9.91 -21.96
CA LYS A 82 17.96 9.73 -22.17
C LYS A 82 18.46 8.46 -21.46
N ASN A 83 18.08 8.25 -20.21
CA ASN A 83 18.53 7.09 -19.44
C ASN A 83 17.90 5.78 -19.95
N LEU A 84 16.61 5.76 -20.32
CA LEU A 84 15.96 4.60 -20.91
C LEU A 84 16.69 4.16 -22.19
N LYS A 85 17.07 5.12 -23.04
CA LYS A 85 17.86 4.85 -24.26
C LYS A 85 19.27 4.33 -23.93
N ALA A 86 19.97 4.98 -23.00
CA ALA A 86 21.33 4.62 -22.59
C ALA A 86 21.41 3.20 -22.01
N PHE A 87 20.43 2.82 -21.20
CA PHE A 87 20.35 1.50 -20.57
C PHE A 87 19.61 0.45 -21.42
N THR A 88 19.12 0.81 -22.60
CA THR A 88 18.35 -0.08 -23.50
C THR A 88 17.14 -0.71 -22.81
N ILE A 89 16.39 0.10 -22.03
CA ILE A 89 15.22 -0.35 -21.28
C ILE A 89 13.98 -0.19 -22.14
N GLN A 90 13.22 -1.28 -22.30
CA GLN A 90 11.94 -1.34 -23.00
C GLN A 90 10.96 -2.21 -22.20
N PRO A 91 9.63 -2.05 -22.39
CA PRO A 91 8.63 -2.95 -21.83
C PRO A 91 8.91 -4.41 -22.23
N GLU A 92 8.67 -5.34 -21.31
CA GLU A 92 8.90 -6.77 -21.52
C GLU A 92 7.72 -7.58 -21.00
N SER A 93 7.30 -8.59 -21.77
CA SER A 93 6.26 -9.51 -21.36
C SER A 93 6.70 -10.34 -20.15
N GLN A 94 5.79 -10.52 -19.20
CA GLN A 94 6.03 -11.33 -17.99
C GLN A 94 5.51 -12.75 -18.08
N LYS A 95 4.94 -13.14 -19.22
CA LYS A 95 4.39 -14.49 -19.46
C LYS A 95 5.47 -15.56 -19.52
N GLY A 96 5.13 -16.77 -19.07
CA GLY A 96 5.99 -17.95 -19.18
C GLY A 96 7.14 -18.03 -18.17
N ARG A 97 7.03 -17.37 -17.03
CA ARG A 97 7.99 -17.50 -15.91
C ARG A 97 7.73 -18.77 -15.10
N ASP A 98 8.80 -19.37 -14.59
CA ASP A 98 8.75 -20.57 -13.75
C ASP A 98 8.25 -20.29 -12.32
N SER A 99 8.22 -19.03 -11.93
CA SER A 99 7.69 -18.58 -10.63
C SER A 99 7.05 -17.19 -10.74
N LEU A 100 6.25 -16.81 -9.75
CA LEU A 100 5.68 -15.47 -9.69
C LEU A 100 6.77 -14.40 -9.58
N LEU A 101 6.64 -13.33 -10.34
CA LEU A 101 7.55 -12.18 -10.25
C LEU A 101 7.15 -11.29 -9.07
N LEU A 102 8.13 -11.01 -8.21
CA LEU A 102 8.03 -10.06 -7.10
C LEU A 102 9.02 -8.93 -7.31
N LEU A 103 8.54 -7.69 -7.16
CA LEU A 103 9.40 -6.51 -7.18
C LEU A 103 8.98 -5.54 -6.07
N PRO A 104 9.92 -4.81 -5.45
CA PRO A 104 9.57 -3.66 -4.63
C PRO A 104 8.70 -2.70 -5.42
N TRP A 105 7.64 -2.17 -4.80
CA TRP A 105 6.83 -1.12 -5.43
C TRP A 105 7.71 0.12 -5.66
N PRO A 106 7.78 0.66 -6.89
CA PRO A 106 8.79 1.66 -7.22
C PRO A 106 8.44 3.11 -6.84
N SER A 107 7.21 3.38 -6.44
CA SER A 107 6.73 4.74 -6.16
C SER A 107 6.10 4.84 -4.78
N GLY A 108 5.84 6.06 -4.32
CA GLY A 108 5.01 6.32 -3.17
C GLY A 108 3.52 6.21 -3.51
N ARG A 109 2.80 7.31 -3.34
CA ARG A 109 1.41 7.46 -3.75
C ARG A 109 1.32 7.62 -5.27
N HIS A 110 0.78 6.63 -5.94
CA HIS A 110 0.59 6.67 -7.38
C HIS A 110 -0.85 6.26 -7.74
N PRO A 111 -1.47 6.84 -8.79
CA PRO A 111 -2.83 6.51 -9.22
C PRO A 111 -3.06 5.01 -9.46
N ARG A 112 -2.01 4.28 -9.81
CA ARG A 112 -2.05 2.84 -10.08
C ARG A 112 -2.24 1.97 -8.85
N ILE A 113 -2.00 2.45 -7.63
CA ILE A 113 -2.20 1.64 -6.42
C ILE A 113 -3.53 1.90 -5.73
N GLY A 114 -4.29 2.92 -6.15
CA GLY A 114 -5.67 3.15 -5.72
C GLY A 114 -5.81 3.65 -4.29
N PHE A 115 -4.85 4.45 -3.78
CA PHE A 115 -4.98 5.08 -2.48
C PHE A 115 -6.24 5.93 -2.36
N LEU A 116 -6.78 5.98 -1.16
CA LEU A 116 -7.82 6.94 -0.78
C LEU A 116 -7.29 8.37 -0.89
N GLU A 117 -8.18 9.30 -1.23
CA GLU A 117 -7.88 10.73 -1.12
C GLU A 117 -7.43 11.07 0.31
N GLY A 118 -6.46 11.97 0.42
CA GLY A 118 -5.94 12.42 1.70
C GLY A 118 -4.80 11.58 2.29
N ALA A 119 -4.39 10.48 1.65
CA ALA A 119 -3.16 9.79 2.04
C ALA A 119 -1.97 10.72 1.75
N ILE A 120 -1.22 11.06 2.79
CA ILE A 120 -0.03 11.91 2.74
C ILE A 120 1.21 11.12 3.13
N LEU A 121 2.38 11.55 2.63
CA LEU A 121 3.67 10.92 2.90
C LEU A 121 3.65 9.40 2.71
N PRO A 122 3.19 8.88 1.59
CA PRO A 122 3.14 7.43 1.34
C PRO A 122 4.55 6.87 1.31
N GLN A 123 4.73 5.73 1.98
CA GLN A 123 5.99 5.02 2.00
C GLN A 123 5.93 3.84 1.03
N ARG A 124 7.00 3.61 0.30
CA ARG A 124 7.12 2.41 -0.54
C ARG A 124 7.78 1.23 0.18
N GLU A 125 8.28 1.46 1.40
CA GLU A 125 9.12 0.56 2.15
C GLU A 125 8.49 -0.80 2.45
N THR A 126 7.18 -0.85 2.65
CA THR A 126 6.47 -2.10 2.95
C THR A 126 5.63 -2.60 1.78
N LYS A 127 5.80 -2.00 0.60
CA LYS A 127 5.02 -2.33 -0.60
C LYS A 127 5.78 -3.23 -1.55
N VAL A 128 5.14 -4.32 -1.93
CA VAL A 128 5.65 -5.29 -2.91
C VAL A 128 4.63 -5.45 -4.03
N SER A 129 5.09 -5.38 -5.26
CA SER A 129 4.30 -5.75 -6.43
C SER A 129 4.42 -7.23 -6.69
N ILE A 130 3.29 -7.91 -6.83
CA ILE A 130 3.20 -9.31 -7.19
C ILE A 130 2.48 -9.39 -8.53
N PHE A 131 3.20 -9.81 -9.57
CA PHE A 131 2.67 -9.84 -10.93
C PHE A 131 1.75 -11.04 -11.12
N THR A 132 0.60 -10.80 -11.73
CA THR A 132 -0.36 -11.87 -12.00
C THR A 132 0.12 -12.73 -13.18
N PRO A 133 -0.29 -14.00 -13.27
CA PRO A 133 0.09 -14.86 -14.39
C PRO A 133 -0.69 -14.56 -15.70
N TRP A 134 -1.63 -13.62 -15.69
CA TRP A 134 -2.63 -13.48 -16.75
C TRP A 134 -2.33 -12.42 -17.80
N GLY A 135 -1.62 -11.37 -17.46
CA GLY A 135 -1.38 -10.23 -18.34
C GLY A 135 0.02 -9.65 -18.20
N ASP A 136 0.44 -8.95 -19.24
CA ASP A 136 1.64 -8.13 -19.19
C ASP A 136 1.34 -6.88 -18.36
N HIS A 137 2.24 -6.53 -17.46
CA HIS A 137 2.12 -5.40 -16.56
C HIS A 137 0.88 -5.42 -15.61
N ASP A 138 0.23 -6.61 -15.44
CA ASP A 138 -0.83 -6.82 -14.48
C ASP A 138 -0.22 -7.27 -13.13
N TYR A 139 -0.52 -6.55 -12.06
CA TYR A 139 0.01 -6.85 -10.73
C TYR A 139 -0.93 -6.36 -9.63
N VAL A 140 -0.76 -6.92 -8.46
CA VAL A 140 -1.29 -6.38 -7.21
C VAL A 140 -0.16 -5.73 -6.41
N VAL A 141 -0.48 -4.72 -5.61
CA VAL A 141 0.49 -4.14 -4.66
C VAL A 141 0.07 -4.55 -3.25
N VAL A 142 0.99 -5.22 -2.55
CA VAL A 142 0.74 -5.74 -1.21
C VAL A 142 1.53 -4.90 -0.20
N ASP A 143 0.83 -4.34 0.79
CA ASP A 143 1.46 -3.78 1.98
C ASP A 143 1.71 -4.86 3.01
N VAL A 144 2.96 -5.03 3.42
CA VAL A 144 3.41 -6.06 4.37
C VAL A 144 4.36 -5.43 5.39
N PRO A 145 3.83 -4.75 6.44
CA PRO A 145 2.43 -4.41 6.72
C PRO A 145 2.02 -3.02 6.20
N GLU A 146 0.72 -2.77 6.12
CA GLU A 146 0.17 -1.42 5.97
C GLU A 146 0.21 -0.64 7.28
N ALA A 147 -0.19 -1.28 8.38
CA ALA A 147 -0.19 -0.67 9.71
C ALA A 147 0.08 -1.69 10.82
N VAL A 148 0.61 -1.20 11.95
CA VAL A 148 0.84 -1.97 13.18
C VAL A 148 0.34 -1.19 14.38
N TRP A 149 -0.52 -1.81 15.17
CA TRP A 149 -1.01 -1.31 16.46
C TRP A 149 -0.41 -2.12 17.61
N SER A 150 -0.48 -1.55 18.79
CA SER A 150 -0.24 -2.21 20.07
C SER A 150 -1.02 -1.48 21.17
N ASN A 151 -0.91 -1.92 22.41
CA ASN A 151 -1.38 -1.18 23.59
C ASN A 151 -0.78 0.24 23.70
N LEU A 152 0.28 0.56 22.95
CA LEU A 152 0.84 1.91 22.87
C LEU A 152 0.13 2.79 21.83
N GLY A 153 -0.78 2.24 21.02
CA GLY A 153 -1.50 2.89 19.93
C GLY A 153 -0.99 2.50 18.55
N LEU A 154 -1.26 3.34 17.53
CA LEU A 154 -0.77 3.14 16.17
C LEU A 154 0.73 3.43 16.09
N THR A 155 1.54 2.38 15.96
CA THR A 155 3.02 2.48 15.97
C THR A 155 3.63 2.57 14.57
N TYR A 156 2.95 2.10 13.54
CA TYR A 156 3.38 2.20 12.15
C TYR A 156 2.19 2.34 11.20
N LEU A 157 2.37 3.16 10.15
CA LEU A 157 1.42 3.30 9.04
C LEU A 157 2.20 3.59 7.75
N ALA A 158 1.99 2.78 6.72
CA ALA A 158 2.68 2.88 5.44
C ALA A 158 2.25 4.08 4.58
N HIS A 159 1.11 4.68 4.85
CA HIS A 159 0.65 5.92 4.24
C HIS A 159 -0.04 6.78 5.30
N THR A 160 0.51 7.96 5.55
CA THR A 160 0.13 8.78 6.70
C THR A 160 -1.11 9.61 6.39
N HIS A 161 -2.29 9.15 6.81
CA HIS A 161 -3.50 9.96 6.89
C HIS A 161 -4.01 10.07 8.34
N ILE A 162 -3.46 9.24 9.23
CA ILE A 162 -3.68 9.26 10.67
C ILE A 162 -2.29 9.28 11.32
N PRO A 163 -1.99 10.22 12.25
CA PRO A 163 -0.67 10.29 12.85
C PRO A 163 -0.42 9.09 13.78
N THR A 164 0.74 8.46 13.62
CA THR A 164 1.25 7.45 14.55
C THR A 164 1.62 8.07 15.89
N VAL A 165 1.93 7.24 16.88
CA VAL A 165 2.45 7.71 18.19
C VAL A 165 3.76 8.47 18.03
N PHE A 166 4.55 8.19 16.98
CA PHE A 166 5.82 8.86 16.72
C PHE A 166 5.64 10.17 15.97
N ASP A 167 4.70 10.25 15.02
CA ASP A 167 4.36 11.51 14.33
C ASP A 167 3.88 12.56 15.34
N LYS A 168 3.08 12.16 16.34
CA LYS A 168 2.66 13.03 17.46
C LYS A 168 3.82 13.54 18.32
N GLN A 169 4.97 12.87 18.27
CA GLN A 169 6.21 13.27 18.97
C GLN A 169 7.17 14.01 18.05
N GLY A 170 6.79 14.31 16.79
CA GLY A 170 7.66 14.94 15.79
C GLY A 170 8.82 14.05 15.30
N LYS A 171 8.72 12.73 15.47
CA LYS A 171 9.74 11.77 15.04
C LYS A 171 9.42 11.24 13.65
N THR A 172 10.35 11.39 12.72
CA THR A 172 10.25 10.87 11.35
C THR A 172 11.01 9.56 11.20
N LEU A 173 10.39 8.58 10.55
CA LEU A 173 11.02 7.31 10.23
C LEU A 173 11.98 7.46 9.03
N LYS A 174 13.10 6.75 9.04
CA LYS A 174 14.02 6.72 7.91
C LYS A 174 13.35 6.04 6.72
N LYS A 175 13.61 6.55 5.51
CA LYS A 175 13.27 5.87 4.25
C LYS A 175 14.11 4.59 4.15
N LEU A 176 13.48 3.48 3.76
CA LEU A 176 14.12 2.18 3.60
C LEU A 176 13.86 1.64 2.19
N GLU A 177 14.64 0.66 1.79
CA GLU A 177 14.43 -0.15 0.59
C GLU A 177 14.42 -1.62 0.97
N TRP A 178 13.73 -2.42 0.18
CA TRP A 178 13.76 -3.86 0.30
C TRP A 178 15.15 -4.40 -0.05
N ASN A 179 15.67 -5.31 0.76
CA ASN A 179 16.78 -6.18 0.37
C ASN A 179 16.28 -7.14 -0.71
N ARG A 180 17.04 -7.25 -1.80
CA ARG A 180 16.68 -8.04 -2.99
C ARG A 180 17.64 -9.22 -3.09
N HIS A 181 17.14 -10.44 -2.98
CA HIS A 181 17.94 -11.66 -3.07
C HIS A 181 17.91 -12.27 -4.47
N ALA A 182 18.92 -13.06 -4.81
CA ALA A 182 19.08 -13.66 -6.12
C ALA A 182 17.96 -14.66 -6.49
N ASP A 183 17.33 -15.26 -5.47
CA ASP A 183 16.18 -16.18 -5.62
C ASP A 183 14.83 -15.45 -5.75
N GLY A 184 14.84 -14.13 -5.87
CA GLY A 184 13.64 -13.30 -5.93
C GLY A 184 12.99 -13.00 -4.57
N THR A 185 13.52 -13.53 -3.48
CA THR A 185 13.07 -13.19 -2.13
C THR A 185 13.32 -11.70 -1.84
N LEU A 186 12.36 -11.07 -1.20
CA LEU A 186 12.49 -9.72 -0.67
C LEU A 186 12.38 -9.76 0.85
N ASP A 187 13.25 -9.02 1.56
CA ASP A 187 13.09 -8.80 2.99
C ASP A 187 13.33 -7.34 3.38
N ILE A 188 12.75 -6.94 4.50
CA ILE A 188 12.92 -5.61 5.07
C ILE A 188 12.84 -5.67 6.60
N GLU A 189 13.61 -4.81 7.27
CA GLU A 189 13.53 -4.58 8.71
C GLU A 189 13.39 -3.10 9.01
N ARG A 190 12.48 -2.77 9.92
CA ARG A 190 12.29 -1.42 10.45
C ARG A 190 12.49 -1.41 11.96
N VAL A 191 13.28 -0.44 12.44
CA VAL A 191 13.43 -0.14 13.85
C VAL A 191 12.62 1.11 14.17
N LEU A 192 11.69 1.00 15.12
CA LEU A 192 10.88 2.11 15.59
C LEU A 192 11.61 2.88 16.71
N PRO A 193 11.28 4.18 16.92
CA PRO A 193 11.98 5.03 17.90
C PRO A 193 11.95 4.56 19.36
N ASN A 194 11.00 3.67 19.72
CA ASN A 194 10.88 3.07 21.04
C ASN A 194 11.59 1.72 21.18
N GLY A 195 12.31 1.26 20.15
CA GLY A 195 13.03 0.00 20.15
C GLY A 195 12.24 -1.21 19.64
N ILE A 196 10.96 -1.09 19.35
CA ILE A 196 10.23 -2.13 18.60
C ILE A 196 10.90 -2.29 17.23
N ARG A 197 11.11 -3.54 16.82
CA ARG A 197 11.53 -3.88 15.46
C ARG A 197 10.47 -4.75 14.81
N PHE A 198 10.22 -4.52 13.56
CA PHE A 198 9.42 -5.46 12.76
C PHE A 198 10.02 -5.60 11.36
N GLY A 199 9.69 -6.68 10.71
CA GLY A 199 10.14 -6.90 9.34
C GLY A 199 9.25 -7.89 8.63
N ALA A 200 9.43 -7.93 7.32
CA ALA A 200 8.73 -8.84 6.42
C ALA A 200 9.73 -9.61 5.57
N VAL A 201 9.34 -10.84 5.22
CA VAL A 201 10.00 -11.64 4.19
C VAL A 201 8.95 -12.11 3.20
N VAL A 202 9.19 -11.90 1.92
CA VAL A 202 8.26 -12.25 0.83
C VAL A 202 9.00 -13.14 -0.16
N ARG A 203 8.53 -14.39 -0.33
CA ARG A 203 9.19 -15.43 -1.14
C ARG A 203 8.31 -15.86 -2.30
N PRO A 204 8.77 -15.72 -3.56
CA PRO A 204 8.06 -16.25 -4.70
C PRO A 204 8.11 -17.79 -4.73
N LYS A 205 7.00 -18.39 -5.10
CA LYS A 205 6.87 -19.80 -5.44
C LYS A 205 6.28 -19.92 -6.85
N ILE A 206 6.06 -21.12 -7.33
CA ILE A 206 5.53 -21.37 -8.68
C ILE A 206 4.13 -20.76 -8.83
N ASP A 207 3.23 -21.05 -7.89
CA ASP A 207 1.80 -20.71 -7.94
C ASP A 207 1.31 -19.79 -6.82
N HIS A 208 2.21 -19.40 -5.89
CA HIS A 208 1.86 -18.54 -4.76
C HIS A 208 3.06 -17.74 -4.26
N VAL A 209 2.79 -16.85 -3.33
CA VAL A 209 3.78 -16.09 -2.58
C VAL A 209 3.63 -16.42 -1.10
N GLN A 210 4.71 -16.85 -0.47
CA GLN A 210 4.79 -16.99 0.97
C GLN A 210 5.25 -15.67 1.59
N MET A 211 4.55 -15.24 2.62
CA MET A 211 4.87 -14.02 3.36
C MET A 211 5.07 -14.35 4.83
N GLU A 212 6.00 -13.66 5.45
CA GLU A 212 6.22 -13.72 6.89
C GLU A 212 6.30 -12.29 7.42
N LEU A 213 5.58 -12.02 8.49
CA LEU A 213 5.79 -10.83 9.32
C LEU A 213 6.36 -11.27 10.65
N TRP A 214 7.30 -10.50 11.17
CA TRP A 214 7.82 -10.71 12.51
C TRP A 214 7.89 -9.37 13.26
N LEU A 215 7.74 -9.44 14.58
CA LEU A 215 7.88 -8.31 15.49
C LEU A 215 8.74 -8.73 16.68
N LYS A 216 9.75 -7.92 17.01
CA LYS A 216 10.57 -8.05 18.21
C LYS A 216 10.27 -6.91 19.16
N ASN A 217 9.91 -7.22 20.37
CA ASN A 217 9.71 -6.25 21.43
C ASN A 217 11.05 -5.79 22.03
N GLY A 218 11.49 -4.62 21.64
CA GLY A 218 12.68 -3.97 22.22
C GLY A 218 12.37 -3.00 23.35
N THR A 219 11.11 -2.94 23.83
CA THR A 219 10.68 -2.13 24.97
C THR A 219 10.77 -2.90 26.28
N PRO A 220 10.79 -2.24 27.44
CA PRO A 220 10.76 -2.91 28.74
C PRO A 220 9.38 -3.43 29.14
N GLU A 221 8.32 -3.14 28.38
CA GLU A 221 6.92 -3.44 28.70
C GLU A 221 6.39 -4.61 27.87
N LEU A 222 5.37 -5.30 28.37
CA LEU A 222 4.61 -6.26 27.60
C LEU A 222 3.83 -5.52 26.48
N LEU A 223 4.00 -5.97 25.24
CA LEU A 223 3.17 -5.50 24.13
C LEU A 223 1.96 -6.43 23.96
N THR A 224 0.77 -5.84 23.95
CA THR A 224 -0.52 -6.51 23.74
C THR A 224 -1.29 -5.81 22.64
N ASP A 225 -2.42 -6.35 22.20
CA ASP A 225 -3.27 -5.76 21.14
C ASP A 225 -2.47 -5.48 19.86
N LEU A 226 -1.61 -6.44 19.50
CA LEU A 226 -0.66 -6.34 18.40
C LEU A 226 -1.33 -6.64 17.07
N ARG A 227 -2.30 -5.81 16.69
CA ARG A 227 -3.04 -5.92 15.44
C ARG A 227 -2.23 -5.40 14.27
N VAL A 228 -2.34 -6.12 13.17
CA VAL A 228 -1.68 -5.76 11.90
C VAL A 228 -2.73 -5.56 10.83
N GLN A 229 -2.55 -4.54 10.01
CA GLN A 229 -3.31 -4.37 8.78
C GLN A 229 -2.39 -4.68 7.60
N ASN A 230 -2.83 -5.59 6.75
CA ASN A 230 -2.20 -5.91 5.48
C ASN A 230 -3.18 -5.60 4.35
N CYS A 231 -2.72 -4.98 3.30
CA CYS A 231 -3.55 -4.57 2.18
C CYS A 231 -3.06 -5.22 0.89
N VAL A 232 -3.97 -5.76 0.09
CA VAL A 232 -3.74 -6.17 -1.30
C VAL A 232 -4.51 -5.23 -2.20
N MET A 233 -3.82 -4.31 -2.85
CA MET A 233 -4.40 -3.32 -3.75
C MET A 233 -4.53 -3.91 -5.15
N LEU A 234 -5.75 -3.88 -5.70
CA LEU A 234 -6.14 -4.54 -6.94
C LEU A 234 -6.17 -3.59 -8.15
N LYS A 235 -5.86 -2.31 -7.98
CA LYS A 235 -6.03 -1.26 -9.00
C LYS A 235 -5.35 -1.59 -10.33
N SER A 236 -4.20 -2.25 -10.30
CA SER A 236 -3.41 -2.61 -11.48
C SER A 236 -3.63 -4.06 -11.94
N ALA A 237 -4.59 -4.78 -11.36
CA ALA A 237 -4.97 -6.12 -11.79
C ALA A 237 -6.21 -6.04 -12.68
N SER A 238 -6.03 -6.32 -13.96
CA SER A 238 -7.12 -6.23 -14.96
C SER A 238 -8.28 -7.16 -14.63
N GLY A 239 -9.50 -6.58 -14.59
CA GLY A 239 -10.72 -7.29 -14.21
C GLY A 239 -10.99 -7.36 -12.71
N PHE A 240 -10.10 -6.79 -11.86
CA PHE A 240 -10.28 -6.74 -10.39
C PHE A 240 -10.33 -5.30 -9.85
N ASN A 241 -10.13 -4.30 -10.70
CA ASN A 241 -9.97 -2.90 -10.35
C ASN A 241 -11.27 -2.13 -10.09
N ALA A 242 -12.42 -2.79 -10.08
CA ALA A 242 -13.69 -2.17 -9.78
C ALA A 242 -13.77 -1.71 -8.30
N GLN A 243 -14.28 -0.48 -8.08
CA GLN A 243 -14.53 0.07 -6.75
C GLN A 243 -15.88 -0.45 -6.23
N THR A 244 -15.92 -1.73 -5.86
CA THR A 244 -17.11 -2.43 -5.33
C THR A 244 -16.67 -3.52 -4.37
N ASN A 245 -17.58 -3.97 -3.50
CA ASN A 245 -17.41 -5.16 -2.69
C ASN A 245 -18.13 -6.40 -3.25
N ASP A 246 -18.92 -6.26 -4.33
CA ASP A 246 -19.72 -7.34 -4.91
C ASP A 246 -18.88 -8.49 -5.48
N ASN A 247 -17.62 -8.21 -5.83
CA ASN A 247 -16.67 -9.18 -6.34
C ASN A 247 -15.73 -9.73 -5.25
N LYS A 248 -16.01 -9.48 -3.98
CA LYS A 248 -15.17 -9.87 -2.86
C LYS A 248 -15.92 -10.74 -1.87
N GLN A 249 -15.21 -11.69 -1.28
CA GLN A 249 -15.74 -12.58 -0.25
C GLN A 249 -14.64 -12.99 0.73
N SER A 250 -15.04 -13.49 1.91
CA SER A 250 -14.12 -14.09 2.88
C SER A 250 -14.62 -15.47 3.30
N GLU A 251 -13.69 -16.40 3.49
CA GLU A 251 -13.95 -17.73 3.98
C GLU A 251 -12.79 -18.19 4.85
N GLY A 252 -13.04 -18.42 6.14
CA GLY A 252 -11.98 -18.70 7.11
C GLY A 252 -10.91 -17.58 7.11
N PRO A 253 -9.62 -17.92 6.96
CA PRO A 253 -8.55 -16.93 6.91
C PRO A 253 -8.43 -16.20 5.56
N TYR A 254 -9.19 -16.63 4.54
CA TYR A 254 -9.07 -16.14 3.18
C TYR A 254 -9.88 -14.88 2.94
N ALA A 255 -9.25 -13.86 2.36
CA ALA A 255 -9.90 -12.76 1.68
C ALA A 255 -9.70 -12.96 0.17
N ILE A 256 -10.78 -12.86 -0.61
CA ILE A 256 -10.84 -13.35 -1.99
C ILE A 256 -11.48 -12.29 -2.87
N ALA A 257 -10.87 -12.00 -4.02
CA ALA A 257 -11.50 -11.23 -5.09
C ALA A 257 -11.71 -12.10 -6.32
N ARG A 258 -12.86 -11.89 -6.97
CA ARG A 258 -13.22 -12.53 -8.23
C ARG A 258 -13.12 -11.53 -9.38
N SER A 259 -12.59 -11.95 -10.51
CA SER A 259 -12.53 -11.12 -11.70
C SER A 259 -13.92 -10.83 -12.31
N ALA A 260 -14.03 -9.76 -13.08
CA ALA A 260 -15.29 -9.37 -13.74
C ALA A 260 -15.85 -10.46 -14.67
N ASN A 261 -15.00 -11.24 -15.32
CA ASN A 261 -15.42 -12.39 -16.16
C ASN A 261 -15.67 -13.68 -15.36
N GLY A 262 -15.42 -13.66 -14.05
CA GLY A 262 -15.85 -14.68 -13.11
C GLY A 262 -15.02 -15.96 -12.99
N ASN A 263 -13.92 -16.09 -13.74
CA ASN A 263 -13.09 -17.30 -13.76
C ASN A 263 -11.66 -17.13 -13.19
N ARG A 264 -11.31 -15.93 -12.73
CA ARG A 264 -10.01 -15.66 -12.10
C ARG A 264 -10.21 -15.15 -10.69
N TRP A 265 -9.27 -15.50 -9.81
CA TRP A 265 -9.35 -15.24 -8.39
C TRP A 265 -8.01 -14.79 -7.83
N ILE A 266 -8.04 -13.77 -6.98
CA ILE A 266 -6.92 -13.35 -6.15
C ILE A 266 -7.27 -13.72 -4.72
N ILE A 267 -6.39 -14.51 -4.08
CA ILE A 267 -6.65 -15.10 -2.75
C ILE A 267 -5.49 -14.68 -1.83
N THR A 268 -5.81 -14.06 -0.71
CA THR A 268 -4.82 -13.78 0.33
C THR A 268 -5.28 -14.30 1.68
N ALA A 269 -4.34 -14.69 2.52
CA ALA A 269 -4.62 -15.17 3.87
C ALA A 269 -3.47 -14.84 4.81
N TRP A 270 -3.79 -14.58 6.07
CA TRP A 270 -2.83 -14.45 7.16
C TRP A 270 -3.27 -15.25 8.38
N GLU A 271 -2.32 -15.77 9.14
CA GLU A 271 -2.57 -16.56 10.35
C GLU A 271 -1.67 -16.15 11.51
N PRO A 272 -2.28 -16.04 12.72
CA PRO A 272 -3.72 -16.14 13.00
C PRO A 272 -4.49 -14.93 12.42
N LEU A 273 -5.69 -15.17 11.90
CA LEU A 273 -6.56 -14.11 11.40
C LEU A 273 -7.20 -13.36 12.57
N HIS A 274 -7.13 -12.04 12.54
CA HIS A 274 -7.94 -11.14 13.39
C HIS A 274 -9.25 -10.78 12.69
N ARG A 275 -9.17 -10.28 11.43
CA ARG A 275 -10.34 -9.93 10.62
C ARG A 275 -10.05 -9.98 9.12
N ALA A 276 -11.08 -10.27 8.32
CA ALA A 276 -11.09 -10.01 6.88
C ALA A 276 -12.08 -8.88 6.57
N TRP A 277 -11.72 -7.96 5.68
CA TRP A 277 -12.58 -6.87 5.28
C TRP A 277 -12.20 -6.29 3.91
N TYR A 278 -13.07 -5.42 3.38
CA TYR A 278 -12.94 -4.82 2.06
C TYR A 278 -13.34 -3.36 2.12
N ASN A 279 -12.89 -2.58 1.11
CA ASN A 279 -13.27 -1.18 0.97
C ASN A 279 -13.94 -0.97 -0.40
N ASP A 280 -15.14 -0.40 -0.41
CA ASP A 280 -15.89 -0.08 -1.63
C ASP A 280 -15.35 1.15 -2.37
N ARG A 281 -14.55 1.98 -1.69
CA ARG A 281 -13.90 3.18 -2.26
C ARG A 281 -12.50 2.92 -2.79
N CYS A 282 -11.94 1.76 -2.49
CA CYS A 282 -10.63 1.35 -2.93
C CYS A 282 -10.68 -0.12 -3.36
N PRO A 283 -10.24 -0.49 -4.56
CA PRO A 283 -10.20 -1.89 -4.98
C PRO A 283 -9.10 -2.62 -4.21
N CYS A 284 -9.41 -3.09 -3.00
CA CYS A 284 -8.46 -3.79 -2.12
C CYS A 284 -9.11 -4.93 -1.36
N LEU A 285 -8.24 -5.83 -0.87
CA LEU A 285 -8.55 -6.94 0.04
C LEU A 285 -7.71 -6.81 1.30
N HIS A 286 -8.30 -7.19 2.43
CA HIS A 286 -7.62 -7.25 3.71
C HIS A 286 -7.86 -8.60 4.38
N SER A 287 -6.78 -9.28 4.74
CA SER A 287 -6.74 -10.38 5.69
C SER A 287 -5.78 -9.92 6.80
N ASP A 288 -6.33 -9.33 7.85
CA ASP A 288 -5.56 -8.69 8.91
C ASP A 288 -5.30 -9.68 10.04
N PRO A 289 -4.03 -10.01 10.34
CA PRO A 289 -3.68 -10.87 11.45
C PRO A 289 -3.47 -10.11 12.75
N GLU A 290 -3.28 -10.87 13.83
CA GLU A 290 -2.87 -10.36 15.12
C GLU A 290 -1.72 -11.19 15.68
N PHE A 291 -0.63 -10.53 16.11
CA PHE A 291 0.44 -11.21 16.84
C PHE A 291 -0.02 -11.57 18.25
N PRO A 292 0.48 -12.67 18.82
CA PRO A 292 0.30 -12.93 20.25
C PRO A 292 1.00 -11.86 21.08
N ASP A 293 0.63 -11.75 22.35
CA ASP A 293 1.32 -10.90 23.32
C ASP A 293 2.83 -11.13 23.26
N CYS A 294 3.60 -10.04 23.27
CA CYS A 294 5.04 -10.08 23.05
C CYS A 294 5.77 -9.50 24.26
N LYS A 295 6.46 -10.39 25.02
CA LYS A 295 7.25 -9.99 26.20
C LYS A 295 8.50 -9.20 25.77
N PRO A 296 9.09 -8.38 26.67
CA PRO A 296 10.38 -7.73 26.43
C PRO A 296 11.44 -8.70 25.88
N GLY A 297 12.09 -8.32 24.78
CA GLY A 297 13.10 -9.12 24.10
C GLY A 297 12.59 -10.26 23.22
N GLN A 298 11.32 -10.64 23.33
CA GLN A 298 10.71 -11.72 22.55
C GLN A 298 10.52 -11.30 21.07
N THR A 299 10.51 -12.31 20.19
CA THR A 299 10.12 -12.18 18.79
C THR A 299 8.92 -13.08 18.51
N VAL A 300 7.90 -12.51 17.88
CA VAL A 300 6.67 -13.19 17.42
C VAL A 300 6.57 -13.14 15.91
N ARG A 301 5.85 -14.09 15.30
CA ARG A 301 5.77 -14.23 13.82
C ARG A 301 4.36 -14.54 13.37
N LEU A 302 4.05 -14.12 12.14
CA LEU A 302 2.81 -14.37 11.41
C LEU A 302 3.16 -14.96 10.05
N LYS A 303 2.31 -15.86 9.55
CA LYS A 303 2.45 -16.46 8.22
C LYS A 303 1.37 -15.91 7.28
N GLY A 304 1.78 -15.50 6.09
CA GLY A 304 0.92 -14.98 5.04
C GLY A 304 1.03 -15.76 3.74
N TRP A 305 0.00 -15.63 2.94
CA TRP A 305 -0.16 -16.28 1.64
C TRP A 305 -0.84 -15.34 0.65
N LEU A 306 -0.39 -15.38 -0.60
CA LEU A 306 -1.11 -14.80 -1.72
C LEU A 306 -0.96 -15.72 -2.93
N SER A 307 -2.08 -16.02 -3.60
CA SER A 307 -2.08 -16.82 -4.82
C SER A 307 -3.09 -16.32 -5.84
N PHE A 308 -2.91 -16.81 -7.07
CA PHE A 308 -3.77 -16.57 -8.21
C PHE A 308 -4.33 -17.90 -8.69
N TYR A 309 -5.64 -17.92 -8.93
CA TYR A 309 -6.32 -19.12 -9.42
C TYR A 309 -7.15 -18.78 -10.66
N GLU A 310 -7.11 -19.66 -11.65
CA GLU A 310 -8.00 -19.58 -12.83
C GLU A 310 -8.81 -20.87 -12.92
N GLY A 311 -10.13 -20.74 -12.72
CA GLY A 311 -11.06 -21.84 -12.69
C GLY A 311 -12.41 -21.46 -12.07
N ASN A 312 -13.34 -22.42 -12.05
CA ASN A 312 -14.71 -22.19 -11.57
C ASN A 312 -14.99 -22.80 -10.18
N ASP A 313 -14.06 -23.59 -9.64
CA ASP A 313 -14.22 -24.27 -8.35
C ASP A 313 -13.27 -23.67 -7.30
N ILE A 314 -13.66 -22.50 -6.78
CA ILE A 314 -12.90 -21.83 -5.72
C ILE A 314 -12.86 -22.67 -4.42
N GLY A 315 -13.91 -23.45 -4.12
CA GLY A 315 -13.94 -24.26 -2.91
C GLY A 315 -12.89 -25.37 -2.90
N SER A 316 -12.69 -26.06 -4.03
CA SER A 316 -11.58 -27.02 -4.18
C SER A 316 -10.21 -26.36 -4.11
N GLU A 317 -10.05 -25.16 -4.66
CA GLU A 317 -8.79 -24.42 -4.58
C GLU A 317 -8.47 -24.01 -3.13
N LEU A 318 -9.43 -23.51 -2.35
CA LEU A 318 -9.21 -23.17 -0.94
C LEU A 318 -8.81 -24.40 -0.10
N LYS A 319 -9.36 -25.58 -0.39
CA LYS A 319 -8.94 -26.83 0.24
C LYS A 319 -7.49 -27.18 -0.12
N ARG A 320 -7.11 -27.04 -1.39
CA ARG A 320 -5.73 -27.26 -1.84
C ARG A 320 -4.75 -26.32 -1.11
N ILE A 321 -5.06 -25.04 -1.02
CA ILE A 321 -4.25 -24.05 -0.32
C ILE A 321 -4.13 -24.42 1.16
N SER A 322 -5.22 -24.83 1.81
CA SER A 322 -5.21 -25.22 3.23
C SER A 322 -4.23 -26.35 3.52
N VAL A 323 -4.13 -27.34 2.64
CA VAL A 323 -3.14 -28.43 2.76
C VAL A 323 -1.72 -27.91 2.58
N SER A 324 -1.45 -27.13 1.52
CA SER A 324 -0.11 -26.59 1.22
C SER A 324 0.42 -25.63 2.29
N ARG A 325 -0.46 -24.98 3.05
CA ARG A 325 -0.08 -24.07 4.15
C ARG A 325 0.24 -24.80 5.45
N SER A 326 -0.20 -26.04 5.58
CA SER A 326 0.03 -26.89 6.76
C SER A 326 1.39 -27.61 6.71
N GLU A 327 2.00 -27.67 5.54
CA GLU A 327 3.37 -28.16 5.29
C GLU A 327 4.42 -27.06 5.52
#